data_497edc8938bec7a30e1bcaeb49f00f4c
#
_entry.id   497edc8938bec7a30e1bcaeb49f00f4c
#
_cell.length_a   1.000
_cell.length_b   1.000
_cell.length_c   1.000
_cell.angle_alpha   90.00
_cell.angle_beta   90.00
_cell.angle_gamma   90.00
#
_symmetry.space_group_name_H-M   'P 1'
#
loop_
_entity.id
_entity.type
_entity.pdbx_description
1 polymer ?
#
loop_
_entity_poly.entity_id
_entity_poly.type
_entity_poly.pdbx_seq_one_letter_code
_entity_poly.pdbx_strand_id
1 'polypeptide(L)'
;MNRSQRTATLLTAVLLASATAVSSCANKAPEVAEHEAAPHTGAHGGAIVELSPEAVRSAGITIGTSGAQPIDVALELPGEIKLNSERSVDVRPTYAGRVTTMYATLGSRVSFGQPLAEILSNESLGGYVVSAPMGGTVVARPASPGSAVDLGSVLYTVADLSSVWLDFPVYVQQLGRIRRGLRVQVRAEGGPASSASGTISYVGPLLDVDTRTTYARVVLPNPDVRWQPGRLVTAVVVVERVTVPVAVPEDAIVRVGTGAAVFRADSSGFEVQPVTLGRSDGTMTEIVTGLERGARIVTRNAFWLKAELEKEAGGHED
;
A
#
# COMPACT_ATOMS: atom_id res chain seq x y z
N MET A 1 -50.25 -7.85 34.47
CA MET A 1 -50.45 -9.12 35.21
C MET A 1 -49.13 -9.86 35.26
N ASN A 2 -48.70 -10.07 36.48
CA ASN A 2 -47.75 -11.01 37.11
C ASN A 2 -46.25 -10.87 36.72
N ARG A 3 -45.43 -10.39 37.65
CA ARG A 3 -44.83 -10.96 38.89
C ARG A 3 -44.06 -12.26 38.57
N SER A 4 -42.84 -12.48 38.94
CA SER A 4 -42.04 -12.29 40.15
C SER A 4 -40.75 -13.10 39.92
N GLN A 5 -39.64 -12.96 40.48
CA GLN A 5 -39.01 -12.76 41.78
C GLN A 5 -37.53 -13.16 41.59
N ARG A 6 -36.63 -12.38 41.96
CA ARG A 6 -35.74 -12.37 43.15
C ARG A 6 -35.21 -13.73 43.60
N THR A 7 -33.88 -13.91 43.61
CA THR A 7 -33.18 -14.40 44.82
C THR A 7 -31.69 -13.98 44.76
N ALA A 8 -31.31 -13.26 45.81
CA ALA A 8 -29.94 -13.00 46.24
C ALA A 8 -29.51 -14.12 47.17
N THR A 9 -28.22 -14.48 47.17
CA THR A 9 -27.64 -15.23 48.29
C THR A 9 -26.21 -14.72 48.58
N LEU A 10 -26.08 -14.06 49.71
CA LEU A 10 -24.87 -13.82 50.49
C LEU A 10 -24.46 -15.12 51.18
N LEU A 11 -23.16 -15.33 51.41
CA LEU A 11 -22.53 -15.91 52.61
C LEU A 11 -20.99 -15.91 52.39
N THR A 12 -20.27 -15.15 53.11
CA THR A 12 -19.65 -15.23 54.46
C THR A 12 -18.18 -15.67 54.42
N ALA A 13 -17.37 -14.80 54.97
CA ALA A 13 -15.96 -14.91 55.28
C ALA A 13 -15.65 -16.01 56.31
N VAL A 14 -14.51 -16.66 56.21
CA VAL A 14 -13.81 -17.29 57.33
C VAL A 14 -12.34 -16.95 57.31
N LEU A 15 -11.95 -16.17 58.31
CA LEU A 15 -10.58 -15.99 58.77
C LEU A 15 -10.12 -17.28 59.49
N LEU A 16 -8.94 -17.78 59.21
CA LEU A 16 -8.18 -18.56 60.19
C LEU A 16 -6.71 -18.21 60.12
N ALA A 17 -6.22 -17.56 61.15
CA ALA A 17 -4.86 -17.34 61.50
C ALA A 17 -4.31 -18.59 62.17
N SER A 18 -3.12 -19.02 61.79
CA SER A 18 -2.25 -19.87 62.62
C SER A 18 -0.80 -19.51 62.44
N ALA A 19 -0.32 -18.92 63.50
CA ALA A 19 1.12 -18.69 63.75
C ALA A 19 1.73 -19.99 64.29
N THR A 20 2.88 -20.37 63.74
CA THR A 20 3.85 -21.19 64.45
C THR A 20 5.27 -20.70 64.16
N ALA A 21 5.99 -20.58 65.24
CA ALA A 21 7.31 -20.00 65.36
C ALA A 21 8.41 -21.02 65.16
N VAL A 22 9.59 -20.49 64.80
CA VAL A 22 10.95 -20.85 65.17
C VAL A 22 11.56 -22.16 64.63
N SER A 23 12.56 -22.02 63.78
CA SER A 23 13.88 -22.55 64.13
C SER A 23 14.99 -21.92 63.27
N SER A 24 15.92 -21.30 63.95
CA SER A 24 17.19 -20.76 63.46
C SER A 24 18.12 -21.91 63.10
N CYS A 25 18.61 -21.94 61.87
CA CYS A 25 19.88 -22.61 61.54
C CYS A 25 20.65 -21.69 60.59
N ALA A 26 21.68 -21.11 61.13
CA ALA A 26 22.71 -20.39 60.38
C ALA A 26 23.37 -21.37 59.40
N ASN A 27 23.27 -21.08 58.10
CA ASN A 27 24.16 -21.65 57.10
C ASN A 27 24.70 -20.54 56.21
N LYS A 28 26.02 -20.46 56.23
CA LYS A 28 26.91 -19.53 55.58
C LYS A 28 26.63 -19.48 54.08
N ALA A 29 26.12 -18.36 53.57
CA ALA A 29 25.97 -18.11 52.15
C ALA A 29 27.37 -17.96 51.51
N PRO A 30 27.62 -18.52 50.32
CA PRO A 30 28.76 -18.12 49.51
C PRO A 30 28.54 -16.71 48.99
N GLU A 31 29.56 -15.93 49.19
CA GLU A 31 29.78 -14.57 48.64
C GLU A 31 29.63 -14.65 47.11
N VAL A 32 28.48 -14.18 46.61
CA VAL A 32 28.29 -13.97 45.18
C VAL A 32 29.04 -12.69 44.88
N ALA A 33 30.17 -12.84 44.20
CA ALA A 33 30.87 -11.69 43.60
C ALA A 33 29.85 -10.94 42.70
N GLU A 34 29.54 -9.73 43.11
CA GLU A 34 28.91 -8.74 42.25
C GLU A 34 29.84 -8.51 41.04
N HIS A 35 29.53 -9.18 39.95
CA HIS A 35 30.03 -8.79 38.65
C HIS A 35 29.27 -7.49 38.33
N GLU A 36 29.92 -6.40 38.67
CA GLU A 36 29.65 -5.08 38.15
C GLU A 36 29.67 -5.22 36.62
N ALA A 37 28.46 -5.30 36.02
CA ALA A 37 28.30 -5.23 34.58
C ALA A 37 28.72 -3.81 34.18
N ALA A 38 29.97 -3.68 33.80
CA ALA A 38 30.44 -2.47 33.11
C ALA A 38 29.48 -2.19 31.94
N PRO A 39 29.04 -0.96 31.79
CA PRO A 39 28.29 -0.60 30.59
C PRO A 39 29.22 -0.84 29.41
N HIS A 40 28.91 -1.83 28.59
CA HIS A 40 29.49 -1.95 27.26
C HIS A 40 29.04 -0.73 26.44
N THR A 41 29.64 0.41 26.67
CA THR A 41 29.76 1.46 25.68
C THR A 41 30.63 0.90 24.56
N GLY A 42 30.01 0.09 23.70
CA GLY A 42 30.59 -0.25 22.42
C GLY A 42 30.66 1.03 21.59
N ALA A 43 31.73 1.80 21.81
CA ALA A 43 32.24 2.70 20.81
C ALA A 43 32.66 1.78 19.63
N HIS A 44 31.76 1.53 18.71
CA HIS A 44 32.09 1.07 17.39
C HIS A 44 32.80 2.26 16.73
N GLY A 45 34.08 2.44 17.01
CA GLY A 45 34.98 3.20 16.15
C GLY A 45 34.77 2.64 14.74
N GLY A 46 34.38 3.48 13.79
CA GLY A 46 33.92 3.06 12.49
C GLY A 46 34.95 2.17 11.83
N ALA A 47 34.57 0.94 11.53
CA ALA A 47 35.40 0.09 10.69
C ALA A 47 35.58 0.81 9.34
N ILE A 48 36.83 0.98 8.93
CA ILE A 48 37.19 1.71 7.70
C ILE A 48 37.51 0.67 6.64
N VAL A 49 36.84 0.73 5.52
CA VAL A 49 37.16 -0.06 4.32
C VAL A 49 38.04 0.77 3.41
N GLU A 50 39.29 0.34 3.22
CA GLU A 50 40.23 0.99 2.30
C GLU A 50 40.12 0.38 0.90
N LEU A 51 39.83 1.19 -0.10
CA LEU A 51 39.74 0.76 -1.50
C LEU A 51 40.59 1.59 -2.40
N SER A 52 41.25 0.94 -3.36
CA SER A 52 41.92 1.65 -4.43
C SER A 52 40.91 2.39 -5.34
N PRO A 53 41.30 3.52 -5.96
CA PRO A 53 40.42 4.23 -6.88
C PRO A 53 39.93 3.38 -8.07
N GLU A 54 40.67 2.32 -8.43
CA GLU A 54 40.28 1.35 -9.45
C GLU A 54 39.20 0.41 -8.96
N ALA A 55 39.30 -0.07 -7.70
CA ALA A 55 38.28 -0.90 -7.07
C ALA A 55 36.97 -0.13 -6.89
N VAL A 56 37.01 1.14 -6.50
CA VAL A 56 35.82 2.01 -6.39
C VAL A 56 35.10 2.15 -7.74
N ARG A 57 35.86 2.33 -8.82
CA ARG A 57 35.29 2.44 -10.18
C ARG A 57 34.71 1.10 -10.67
N SER A 58 35.44 0.00 -10.47
CA SER A 58 35.03 -1.32 -10.93
C SER A 58 33.79 -1.82 -10.17
N ALA A 59 33.66 -1.48 -8.89
CA ALA A 59 32.47 -1.76 -8.07
C ALA A 59 31.29 -0.81 -8.38
N GLY A 60 31.47 0.20 -9.24
CA GLY A 60 30.42 1.17 -9.58
C GLY A 60 29.94 2.01 -8.39
N ILE A 61 30.81 2.21 -7.39
CA ILE A 61 30.50 3.00 -6.21
C ILE A 61 30.39 4.47 -6.61
N THR A 62 29.27 5.09 -6.24
CA THR A 62 29.04 6.52 -6.48
C THR A 62 29.06 7.26 -5.14
N ILE A 63 29.84 8.34 -5.09
CA ILE A 63 29.92 9.21 -3.92
C ILE A 63 29.10 10.46 -4.21
N GLY A 64 28.29 10.87 -3.25
CA GLY A 64 27.52 12.11 -3.27
C GLY A 64 27.61 12.84 -1.94
N THR A 65 26.82 13.90 -1.79
CA THR A 65 26.74 14.69 -0.55
C THR A 65 25.35 14.61 0.03
N SER A 66 25.28 14.39 1.34
CA SER A 66 24.04 14.49 2.09
C SER A 66 23.53 15.93 2.10
N GLY A 67 22.23 16.13 2.05
CA GLY A 67 21.69 17.48 2.05
C GLY A 67 20.18 17.54 2.25
N ALA A 68 19.68 18.77 2.26
CA ALA A 68 18.24 18.99 2.36
C ALA A 68 17.54 18.52 1.08
N GLN A 69 16.53 17.66 1.24
CA GLN A 69 15.73 17.13 0.14
C GLN A 69 14.25 17.07 0.52
N PRO A 70 13.36 17.25 -0.47
CA PRO A 70 11.95 17.00 -0.26
C PRO A 70 11.68 15.49 -0.21
N ILE A 71 10.93 15.04 0.79
CA ILE A 71 10.43 13.67 0.93
C ILE A 71 8.91 13.71 0.84
N ASP A 72 8.34 12.85 0.01
CA ASP A 72 6.90 12.70 -0.13
C ASP A 72 6.37 11.78 0.99
N VAL A 73 5.54 12.33 1.88
CA VAL A 73 4.84 11.54 2.89
C VAL A 73 3.60 10.93 2.25
N ALA A 74 3.57 9.62 2.12
CA ALA A 74 2.49 8.91 1.47
C ALA A 74 1.69 8.04 2.45
N LEU A 75 0.42 7.79 2.09
CA LEU A 75 -0.45 6.80 2.70
C LEU A 75 -0.69 5.69 1.69
N GLU A 76 -0.48 4.45 2.10
CA GLU A 76 -0.82 3.28 1.31
C GLU A 76 -2.20 2.78 1.71
N LEU A 77 -3.10 2.72 0.74
CA LEU A 77 -4.50 2.35 0.94
C LEU A 77 -4.89 1.26 -0.06
N PRO A 78 -5.60 0.21 0.38
CA PRO A 78 -6.15 -0.77 -0.54
C PRO A 78 -7.20 -0.10 -1.42
N GLY A 79 -7.21 -0.42 -2.71
CA GLY A 79 -8.15 0.14 -3.66
C GLY A 79 -8.64 -0.91 -4.65
N GLU A 80 -9.69 -0.58 -5.35
CA GLU A 80 -10.30 -1.43 -6.37
C GLU A 80 -10.48 -0.66 -7.68
N ILE A 81 -10.12 -1.29 -8.77
CA ILE A 81 -10.40 -0.76 -10.11
C ILE A 81 -11.87 -1.03 -10.45
N LYS A 82 -12.61 0.02 -10.79
CA LYS A 82 -14.02 -0.05 -11.18
C LYS A 82 -14.24 0.46 -12.59
N LEU A 83 -15.34 0.00 -13.18
CA LEU A 83 -15.81 0.61 -14.43
C LEU A 83 -16.03 2.10 -14.25
N ASN A 84 -15.63 2.87 -15.25
CA ASN A 84 -16.01 4.28 -15.32
C ASN A 84 -17.50 4.35 -15.73
N SER A 85 -18.38 4.59 -14.74
CA SER A 85 -19.82 4.65 -14.99
C SER A 85 -20.26 5.86 -15.82
N GLU A 86 -19.41 6.88 -15.96
CA GLU A 86 -19.66 7.98 -16.90
C GLU A 86 -19.42 7.56 -18.38
N ARG A 87 -18.77 6.41 -18.58
CA ARG A 87 -18.44 5.82 -19.87
C ARG A 87 -18.99 4.40 -20.03
N SER A 88 -20.04 4.08 -19.30
CA SER A 88 -20.71 2.80 -19.41
C SER A 88 -22.22 3.02 -19.41
N VAL A 89 -22.94 2.15 -20.12
CA VAL A 89 -24.39 2.23 -20.22
C VAL A 89 -25.00 0.83 -20.20
N ASP A 90 -26.07 0.69 -19.43
CA ASP A 90 -26.93 -0.46 -19.48
C ASP A 90 -27.91 -0.33 -20.62
N VAL A 91 -27.85 -1.26 -21.55
CA VAL A 91 -28.79 -1.34 -22.67
C VAL A 91 -30.00 -2.12 -22.21
N ARG A 92 -31.17 -1.47 -22.26
CA ARG A 92 -32.45 -2.01 -21.81
C ARG A 92 -33.45 -2.09 -22.94
N PRO A 93 -34.47 -2.97 -22.87
CA PRO A 93 -35.52 -3.03 -23.86
C PRO A 93 -36.41 -1.77 -23.83
N THR A 94 -36.94 -1.39 -24.97
CA THR A 94 -37.86 -0.28 -25.07
C THR A 94 -39.30 -0.69 -24.70
N TYR A 95 -39.63 -1.96 -24.96
CA TYR A 95 -40.93 -2.55 -24.61
C TYR A 95 -40.71 -3.94 -24.03
N ALA A 96 -41.64 -4.37 -23.17
CA ALA A 96 -41.62 -5.72 -22.63
C ALA A 96 -41.84 -6.76 -23.73
N GLY A 97 -41.13 -7.90 -23.61
CA GLY A 97 -41.20 -8.94 -24.64
C GLY A 97 -40.33 -10.14 -24.34
N ARG A 98 -40.08 -10.92 -25.39
CA ARG A 98 -39.19 -12.08 -25.38
C ARG A 98 -38.02 -11.84 -26.30
N VAL A 99 -36.80 -12.07 -25.81
CA VAL A 99 -35.57 -12.00 -26.62
C VAL A 99 -35.60 -13.12 -27.66
N THR A 100 -35.54 -12.77 -28.91
CA THR A 100 -35.48 -13.73 -30.03
C THR A 100 -34.04 -14.01 -30.42
N THR A 101 -33.23 -12.96 -30.56
CA THR A 101 -31.85 -13.07 -31.01
C THR A 101 -30.94 -12.11 -30.21
N MET A 102 -29.73 -12.56 -29.94
CA MET A 102 -28.65 -11.76 -29.35
C MET A 102 -27.47 -11.75 -30.33
N TYR A 103 -27.15 -10.56 -30.89
CA TYR A 103 -26.13 -10.40 -31.94
C TYR A 103 -24.71 -10.21 -31.40
N ALA A 104 -24.58 -9.58 -30.22
CA ALA A 104 -23.28 -9.33 -29.62
C ALA A 104 -22.94 -10.36 -28.53
N THR A 105 -21.66 -10.69 -28.41
CA THR A 105 -21.12 -11.58 -27.38
C THR A 105 -20.37 -10.80 -26.30
N LEU A 106 -20.19 -11.41 -25.14
CA LEU A 106 -19.36 -10.86 -24.08
C LEU A 106 -17.92 -10.62 -24.60
N GLY A 107 -17.34 -9.46 -24.31
CA GLY A 107 -16.01 -9.06 -24.76
C GLY A 107 -15.96 -8.49 -26.20
N SER A 108 -17.03 -8.58 -27.00
CA SER A 108 -17.04 -8.02 -28.36
C SER A 108 -17.06 -6.50 -28.34
N ARG A 109 -16.38 -5.88 -29.32
CA ARG A 109 -16.49 -4.45 -29.58
C ARG A 109 -17.75 -4.15 -30.37
N VAL A 110 -18.43 -3.09 -30.04
CA VAL A 110 -19.63 -2.62 -30.72
C VAL A 110 -19.50 -1.14 -31.04
N SER A 111 -20.14 -0.72 -32.15
CA SER A 111 -20.20 0.68 -32.56
C SER A 111 -21.55 1.29 -32.18
N PHE A 112 -21.61 2.61 -32.07
CA PHE A 112 -22.88 3.32 -31.91
C PHE A 112 -23.88 2.90 -32.99
N GLY A 113 -25.13 2.62 -32.59
CA GLY A 113 -26.20 2.21 -33.51
C GLY A 113 -26.15 0.74 -33.98
N GLN A 114 -25.11 -0.02 -33.61
CA GLN A 114 -25.00 -1.43 -33.97
C GLN A 114 -26.12 -2.26 -33.33
N PRO A 115 -26.84 -3.11 -34.10
CA PRO A 115 -27.81 -4.05 -33.53
C PRO A 115 -27.20 -4.96 -32.47
N LEU A 116 -27.85 -5.07 -31.30
CA LEU A 116 -27.41 -5.88 -30.18
C LEU A 116 -28.37 -7.05 -29.91
N ALA A 117 -29.67 -6.81 -29.97
CA ALA A 117 -30.69 -7.83 -29.73
C ALA A 117 -31.94 -7.58 -30.57
N GLU A 118 -32.68 -8.64 -30.83
CA GLU A 118 -34.04 -8.56 -31.36
C GLU A 118 -35.01 -9.09 -30.30
N ILE A 119 -36.11 -8.40 -30.13
CA ILE A 119 -37.12 -8.70 -29.11
C ILE A 119 -38.49 -8.75 -29.78
N LEU A 120 -39.26 -9.79 -29.54
CA LEU A 120 -40.66 -9.87 -29.89
C LEU A 120 -41.48 -9.20 -28.75
N SER A 121 -42.16 -8.07 -29.09
CA SER A 121 -42.96 -7.33 -28.16
C SER A 121 -44.21 -8.10 -27.76
N ASN A 122 -44.54 -8.10 -26.48
CA ASN A 122 -45.81 -8.67 -25.99
C ASN A 122 -47.02 -7.79 -26.31
N GLU A 123 -46.82 -6.50 -26.56
CA GLU A 123 -47.90 -5.53 -26.82
C GLU A 123 -48.29 -5.51 -28.30
N SER A 124 -47.33 -5.44 -29.19
CA SER A 124 -47.54 -5.30 -30.63
C SER A 124 -47.43 -6.59 -31.42
N LEU A 125 -46.94 -7.69 -30.79
CA LEU A 125 -46.58 -8.95 -31.43
C LEU A 125 -45.60 -8.80 -32.60
N GLY A 126 -44.97 -7.60 -32.70
CA GLY A 126 -43.95 -7.28 -33.71
C GLY A 126 -42.55 -7.37 -33.07
N GLY A 127 -41.59 -7.76 -33.93
CA GLY A 127 -40.16 -7.71 -33.54
C GLY A 127 -39.62 -6.29 -33.61
N TYR A 128 -38.75 -5.93 -32.68
CA TYR A 128 -37.96 -4.69 -32.72
C TYR A 128 -36.51 -4.97 -32.34
N VAL A 129 -35.63 -4.11 -32.86
CA VAL A 129 -34.19 -4.23 -32.64
C VAL A 129 -33.73 -3.24 -31.58
N VAL A 130 -32.97 -3.71 -30.61
CA VAL A 130 -32.26 -2.89 -29.62
C VAL A 130 -30.84 -2.71 -30.11
N SER A 131 -30.39 -1.46 -30.24
CA SER A 131 -29.06 -1.10 -30.73
C SER A 131 -28.18 -0.50 -29.64
N ALA A 132 -26.86 -0.51 -29.87
CA ALA A 132 -25.88 0.08 -28.96
C ALA A 132 -26.00 1.59 -28.88
N PRO A 133 -26.24 2.19 -27.71
CA PRO A 133 -26.34 3.65 -27.54
C PRO A 133 -24.99 4.35 -27.55
N MET A 134 -23.90 3.60 -27.50
CA MET A 134 -22.52 4.09 -27.60
C MET A 134 -21.58 3.05 -28.17
N GLY A 135 -20.44 3.45 -28.69
CA GLY A 135 -19.34 2.56 -29.03
C GLY A 135 -18.59 2.11 -27.77
N GLY A 136 -18.17 0.85 -27.73
CA GLY A 136 -17.46 0.30 -26.60
C GLY A 136 -17.28 -1.20 -26.65
N THR A 137 -17.05 -1.81 -25.50
CA THR A 137 -16.94 -3.28 -25.32
C THR A 137 -18.13 -3.76 -24.50
N VAL A 138 -18.70 -4.90 -24.88
CA VAL A 138 -19.75 -5.58 -24.10
C VAL A 138 -19.09 -6.19 -22.87
N VAL A 139 -19.34 -5.62 -21.70
CA VAL A 139 -18.74 -6.06 -20.41
C VAL A 139 -19.68 -6.95 -19.62
N ALA A 140 -21.00 -6.93 -19.91
CA ALA A 140 -21.96 -7.85 -19.33
C ALA A 140 -23.08 -8.16 -20.31
N ARG A 141 -23.63 -9.37 -20.22
CA ARG A 141 -24.78 -9.85 -21.00
C ARG A 141 -25.65 -10.76 -20.14
N PRO A 142 -26.44 -10.21 -19.23
CA PRO A 142 -27.29 -11.01 -18.35
C PRO A 142 -28.46 -11.68 -19.06
N ALA A 143 -28.97 -11.09 -20.16
CA ALA A 143 -30.05 -11.67 -20.94
C ALA A 143 -29.57 -12.80 -21.86
N SER A 144 -30.49 -13.71 -22.21
CA SER A 144 -30.27 -14.83 -23.10
C SER A 144 -31.42 -14.96 -24.11
N PRO A 145 -31.20 -15.54 -25.30
CA PRO A 145 -32.28 -15.87 -26.22
C PRO A 145 -33.37 -16.71 -25.51
N GLY A 146 -34.62 -16.34 -25.72
CA GLY A 146 -35.77 -16.93 -25.06
C GLY A 146 -36.17 -16.33 -23.74
N SER A 147 -35.34 -15.45 -23.13
CA SER A 147 -35.67 -14.76 -21.89
C SER A 147 -36.86 -13.81 -22.09
N ALA A 148 -37.78 -13.79 -21.10
CA ALA A 148 -38.73 -12.72 -20.97
C ALA A 148 -38.06 -11.50 -20.33
N VAL A 149 -38.28 -10.31 -20.90
CA VAL A 149 -37.66 -9.07 -20.47
C VAL A 149 -38.70 -7.96 -20.36
N ASP A 150 -38.46 -7.06 -19.43
CA ASP A 150 -39.26 -5.85 -19.19
C ASP A 150 -38.36 -4.59 -19.27
N LEU A 151 -38.94 -3.41 -19.06
CA LEU A 151 -38.23 -2.13 -19.09
C LEU A 151 -37.10 -2.02 -18.07
N GLY A 152 -37.17 -2.79 -16.96
CA GLY A 152 -36.15 -2.85 -15.92
C GLY A 152 -34.99 -3.80 -16.23
N SER A 153 -35.19 -4.73 -17.17
CA SER A 153 -34.23 -5.77 -17.50
C SER A 153 -33.01 -5.19 -18.21
N VAL A 154 -31.80 -5.60 -17.81
CA VAL A 154 -30.57 -5.25 -18.51
C VAL A 154 -30.28 -6.35 -19.56
N LEU A 155 -30.15 -5.97 -20.83
CA LEU A 155 -29.79 -6.87 -21.91
C LEU A 155 -28.28 -6.99 -22.04
N TYR A 156 -27.61 -5.84 -22.04
CA TYR A 156 -26.18 -5.69 -22.16
C TYR A 156 -25.70 -4.54 -21.28
N THR A 157 -24.46 -4.59 -20.85
CA THR A 157 -23.70 -3.42 -20.40
C THR A 157 -22.58 -3.16 -21.40
N VAL A 158 -22.58 -1.98 -22.02
CA VAL A 158 -21.52 -1.53 -22.94
C VAL A 158 -20.69 -0.47 -22.27
N ALA A 159 -19.37 -0.61 -22.32
CA ALA A 159 -18.44 0.31 -21.66
C ALA A 159 -17.25 0.67 -22.56
N ASP A 160 -16.86 1.94 -22.52
CA ASP A 160 -15.57 2.39 -23.02
C ASP A 160 -14.51 2.17 -21.95
N LEU A 161 -13.64 1.18 -22.19
CA LEU A 161 -12.58 0.77 -21.26
C LEU A 161 -11.30 1.61 -21.35
N SER A 162 -11.29 2.68 -22.16
CA SER A 162 -10.12 3.57 -22.29
C SER A 162 -9.77 4.32 -21.01
N SER A 163 -10.71 4.40 -20.06
CA SER A 163 -10.50 4.89 -18.71
C SER A 163 -11.25 4.05 -17.70
N VAL A 164 -10.70 3.96 -16.51
CA VAL A 164 -11.29 3.26 -15.36
C VAL A 164 -11.25 4.15 -14.13
N TRP A 165 -12.01 3.82 -13.13
CA TRP A 165 -11.93 4.43 -11.83
C TRP A 165 -11.10 3.56 -10.89
N LEU A 166 -10.27 4.19 -10.07
CA LEU A 166 -9.73 3.63 -8.86
C LEU A 166 -10.50 4.23 -7.69
N ASP A 167 -11.25 3.39 -6.97
CA ASP A 167 -11.88 3.76 -5.72
C ASP A 167 -11.12 3.13 -4.55
N PHE A 168 -10.88 3.89 -3.50
CA PHE A 168 -10.24 3.41 -2.28
C PHE A 168 -10.89 4.04 -1.04
N PRO A 169 -11.01 3.28 0.08
CA PRO A 169 -11.61 3.76 1.31
C PRO A 169 -10.71 4.81 1.97
N VAL A 170 -11.35 5.82 2.54
CA VAL A 170 -10.72 6.87 3.35
C VAL A 170 -11.33 6.81 4.73
N TYR A 171 -10.53 6.49 5.74
CA TYR A 171 -10.96 6.43 7.13
C TYR A 171 -11.08 7.84 7.72
N VAL A 172 -11.95 8.00 8.72
CA VAL A 172 -12.21 9.29 9.40
C VAL A 172 -10.90 9.99 9.82
N GLN A 173 -9.94 9.23 10.34
CA GLN A 173 -8.65 9.75 10.80
C GLN A 173 -7.78 10.34 9.65
N GLN A 174 -8.07 9.99 8.41
CA GLN A 174 -7.32 10.38 7.21
C GLN A 174 -7.99 11.53 6.45
N LEU A 175 -9.27 11.84 6.75
CA LEU A 175 -10.05 12.84 6.03
C LEU A 175 -9.42 14.24 6.01
N GLY A 176 -8.75 14.62 7.11
CA GLY A 176 -8.04 15.89 7.17
C GLY A 176 -6.81 15.99 6.25
N ARG A 177 -6.29 14.85 5.80
CA ARG A 177 -5.08 14.75 4.96
C ARG A 177 -5.40 14.42 3.51
N ILE A 178 -6.52 13.71 3.22
CA ILE A 178 -6.92 13.30 1.88
C ILE A 178 -7.91 14.30 1.30
N ARG A 179 -7.54 14.89 0.17
CA ARG A 179 -8.36 15.91 -0.52
C ARG A 179 -8.23 15.77 -2.03
N ARG A 180 -9.19 16.34 -2.76
CA ARG A 180 -9.15 16.45 -4.21
C ARG A 180 -7.85 17.11 -4.67
N GLY A 181 -7.28 16.61 -5.77
CA GLY A 181 -6.05 17.13 -6.38
C GLY A 181 -4.76 16.49 -5.86
N LEU A 182 -4.79 15.68 -4.79
CA LEU A 182 -3.60 14.94 -4.34
C LEU A 182 -3.17 13.91 -5.39
N ARG A 183 -1.86 13.75 -5.52
CA ARG A 183 -1.24 12.78 -6.40
C ARG A 183 -1.37 11.38 -5.81
N VAL A 184 -1.71 10.43 -6.66
CA VAL A 184 -1.84 9.01 -6.31
C VAL A 184 -1.02 8.20 -7.29
N GLN A 185 -0.15 7.33 -6.76
CA GLN A 185 0.49 6.28 -7.52
C GLN A 185 -0.28 4.98 -7.27
N VAL A 186 -0.49 4.21 -8.32
CA VAL A 186 -1.21 2.93 -8.26
C VAL A 186 -0.22 1.81 -8.47
N ARG A 187 -0.16 0.87 -7.55
CA ARG A 187 0.64 -0.35 -7.65
C ARG A 187 -0.28 -1.55 -7.70
N ALA A 188 -0.08 -2.42 -8.69
CA ALA A 188 -0.81 -3.68 -8.78
C ALA A 188 0.03 -4.80 -8.17
N GLU A 189 -0.57 -5.65 -7.36
CA GLU A 189 0.05 -6.86 -6.87
C GLU A 189 0.02 -7.96 -7.94
N GLY A 190 1.06 -8.81 -7.98
CA GLY A 190 1.07 -10.05 -8.75
C GLY A 190 1.27 -9.96 -10.26
N GLY A 191 2.01 -8.97 -10.76
CA GLY A 191 2.36 -8.89 -12.19
C GLY A 191 3.60 -8.05 -12.45
N PRO A 192 4.12 -7.99 -13.69
CA PRO A 192 5.16 -7.05 -14.05
C PRO A 192 4.69 -5.66 -13.63
N ALA A 193 5.55 -4.92 -12.94
CA ALA A 193 5.25 -3.68 -12.22
C ALA A 193 4.39 -2.73 -13.05
N SER A 194 3.07 -2.91 -12.98
CA SER A 194 2.12 -2.00 -13.60
C SER A 194 1.91 -0.88 -12.61
N SER A 195 2.58 0.23 -12.83
CA SER A 195 2.32 1.46 -12.10
C SER A 195 1.55 2.42 -13.00
N ALA A 196 0.59 3.11 -12.43
CA ALA A 196 -0.07 4.25 -13.03
C ALA A 196 -0.06 5.40 -12.02
N SER A 197 -0.22 6.60 -12.51
CA SER A 197 -0.39 7.77 -11.66
C SER A 197 -1.62 8.56 -12.06
N GLY A 198 -2.26 9.16 -11.08
CA GLY A 198 -3.41 10.02 -11.28
C GLY A 198 -3.53 11.03 -10.15
N THR A 199 -4.62 11.74 -10.13
CA THR A 199 -4.97 12.67 -9.04
C THR A 199 -6.36 12.35 -8.52
N ILE A 200 -6.58 12.55 -7.22
CA ILE A 200 -7.90 12.40 -6.62
C ILE A 200 -8.84 13.39 -7.28
N SER A 201 -9.83 12.87 -8.00
CA SER A 201 -10.87 13.65 -8.67
C SER A 201 -12.08 13.92 -7.77
N TYR A 202 -12.33 13.01 -6.82
CA TYR A 202 -13.49 13.08 -5.95
C TYR A 202 -13.18 12.46 -4.58
N VAL A 203 -13.76 13.04 -3.53
CA VAL A 203 -13.81 12.46 -2.18
C VAL A 203 -15.26 12.52 -1.73
N GLY A 204 -15.81 11.40 -1.31
CA GLY A 204 -17.21 11.29 -0.90
C GLY A 204 -17.52 12.19 0.30
N PRO A 205 -18.61 12.96 0.27
CA PRO A 205 -19.00 13.84 1.38
C PRO A 205 -19.70 13.10 2.52
N LEU A 206 -20.14 11.87 2.28
CA LEU A 206 -20.86 11.04 3.24
C LEU A 206 -19.98 9.89 3.71
N LEU A 207 -20.06 9.60 5.00
CA LEU A 207 -19.47 8.43 5.60
C LEU A 207 -20.47 7.27 5.59
N ASP A 208 -19.98 6.11 5.22
CA ASP A 208 -20.68 4.86 5.46
C ASP A 208 -20.72 4.60 6.98
N VAL A 209 -21.88 4.31 7.52
CA VAL A 209 -22.11 4.22 8.96
C VAL A 209 -21.48 2.97 9.56
N ASP A 210 -21.46 1.88 8.79
CA ASP A 210 -20.99 0.58 9.24
C ASP A 210 -19.45 0.51 9.21
N THR A 211 -18.87 0.97 8.13
CA THR A 211 -17.40 0.94 7.92
C THR A 211 -16.69 2.17 8.45
N ARG A 212 -17.43 3.27 8.72
CA ARG A 212 -16.89 4.59 9.10
C ARG A 212 -15.85 5.12 8.11
N THR A 213 -16.06 4.81 6.83
CA THR A 213 -15.22 5.26 5.73
C THR A 213 -16.03 6.07 4.73
N THR A 214 -15.36 6.91 3.98
CA THR A 214 -15.84 7.37 2.69
C THR A 214 -14.92 6.80 1.61
N TYR A 215 -15.17 7.13 0.35
CA TYR A 215 -14.27 6.72 -0.71
C TYR A 215 -13.68 7.94 -1.42
N ALA A 216 -12.44 7.77 -1.86
CA ALA A 216 -11.81 8.67 -2.80
C ALA A 216 -11.69 7.98 -4.15
N ARG A 217 -11.77 8.77 -5.22
CA ARG A 217 -11.75 8.31 -6.60
C ARG A 217 -10.67 8.99 -7.40
N VAL A 218 -10.00 8.19 -8.19
CA VAL A 218 -9.04 8.61 -9.22
C VAL A 218 -9.51 8.11 -10.57
N VAL A 219 -9.48 8.95 -11.59
CA VAL A 219 -9.69 8.52 -12.98
C VAL A 219 -8.35 8.14 -13.58
N LEU A 220 -8.22 6.88 -14.00
CA LEU A 220 -7.00 6.34 -14.58
C LEU A 220 -7.15 6.14 -16.08
N PRO A 221 -6.24 6.65 -16.92
CA PRO A 221 -6.15 6.25 -18.31
C PRO A 221 -5.86 4.76 -18.47
N ASN A 222 -6.52 4.09 -19.40
CA ASN A 222 -6.42 2.66 -19.62
C ASN A 222 -6.38 2.27 -21.11
N PRO A 223 -5.48 2.85 -21.91
CA PRO A 223 -5.46 2.65 -23.36
C PRO A 223 -5.22 1.18 -23.76
N ASP A 224 -4.42 0.47 -23.00
CA ASP A 224 -4.05 -0.94 -23.24
C ASP A 224 -4.95 -1.94 -22.48
N VAL A 225 -6.02 -1.47 -21.84
CA VAL A 225 -6.96 -2.28 -21.03
C VAL A 225 -6.23 -3.12 -19.95
N ARG A 226 -5.11 -2.61 -19.44
CA ARG A 226 -4.31 -3.29 -18.37
C ARG A 226 -4.99 -3.24 -17.01
N TRP A 227 -5.73 -2.16 -16.75
CA TRP A 227 -6.48 -1.96 -15.52
C TRP A 227 -7.87 -2.56 -15.68
N GLN A 228 -7.99 -3.83 -15.32
CA GLN A 228 -9.26 -4.55 -15.41
C GLN A 228 -10.16 -4.22 -14.22
N PRO A 229 -11.43 -3.85 -14.45
CA PRO A 229 -12.40 -3.69 -13.38
C PRO A 229 -12.52 -4.94 -12.50
N GLY A 230 -12.62 -4.75 -11.17
CA GLY A 230 -12.58 -5.82 -10.17
C GLY A 230 -11.17 -6.12 -9.64
N ARG A 231 -10.11 -5.55 -10.24
CA ARG A 231 -8.74 -5.77 -9.77
C ARG A 231 -8.47 -4.97 -8.49
N LEU A 232 -7.90 -5.65 -7.49
CA LEU A 232 -7.40 -5.00 -6.27
C LEU A 232 -6.00 -4.44 -6.53
N VAL A 233 -5.74 -3.27 -5.96
CA VAL A 233 -4.51 -2.50 -6.13
C VAL A 233 -4.18 -1.74 -4.85
N THR A 234 -2.94 -1.28 -4.72
CA THR A 234 -2.54 -0.35 -3.67
C THR A 234 -2.48 1.07 -4.22
N ALA A 235 -3.25 1.97 -3.62
CA ALA A 235 -3.20 3.41 -3.87
C ALA A 235 -2.20 4.05 -2.91
N VAL A 236 -1.11 4.61 -3.43
CA VAL A 236 -0.10 5.37 -2.69
C VAL A 236 -0.40 6.84 -2.83
N VAL A 237 -1.03 7.43 -1.83
CA VAL A 237 -1.51 8.82 -1.84
C VAL A 237 -0.46 9.72 -1.21
N VAL A 238 0.13 10.64 -1.98
CA VAL A 238 1.05 11.64 -1.45
C VAL A 238 0.24 12.73 -0.75
N VAL A 239 0.27 12.72 0.57
CA VAL A 239 -0.52 13.63 1.41
C VAL A 239 0.21 14.90 1.82
N GLU A 240 1.54 14.83 1.84
CA GLU A 240 2.39 15.95 2.24
C GLU A 240 3.77 15.83 1.57
N ARG A 241 4.43 16.95 1.32
CA ARG A 241 5.83 17.01 0.91
C ARG A 241 6.59 17.84 1.93
N VAL A 242 7.54 17.20 2.61
CA VAL A 242 8.32 17.81 3.69
C VAL A 242 9.78 17.90 3.25
N THR A 243 10.38 19.09 3.38
CA THR A 243 11.84 19.23 3.19
C THR A 243 12.53 18.89 4.51
N VAL A 244 13.33 17.82 4.49
CA VAL A 244 14.13 17.39 5.64
C VAL A 244 15.55 17.91 5.53
N PRO A 245 16.23 18.20 6.67
CA PRO A 245 17.57 18.79 6.66
C PRO A 245 18.65 17.90 6.02
N VAL A 246 18.54 16.59 6.27
CA VAL A 246 19.48 15.58 5.77
C VAL A 246 18.69 14.41 5.21
N ALA A 247 18.86 14.11 3.95
CA ALA A 247 18.35 12.90 3.31
C ALA A 247 19.42 12.23 2.47
N VAL A 248 19.26 10.92 2.32
CA VAL A 248 20.15 10.08 1.51
C VAL A 248 19.30 9.17 0.62
N PRO A 249 19.80 8.73 -0.53
CA PRO A 249 19.13 7.69 -1.32
C PRO A 249 18.99 6.40 -0.52
N GLU A 250 17.89 5.65 -0.76
CA GLU A 250 17.67 4.35 -0.12
C GLU A 250 18.83 3.39 -0.36
N ASP A 251 19.43 3.41 -1.57
CA ASP A 251 20.61 2.61 -1.95
C ASP A 251 21.89 2.92 -1.15
N ALA A 252 21.92 4.05 -0.44
CA ALA A 252 23.04 4.43 0.42
C ALA A 252 22.98 3.78 1.80
N ILE A 253 21.82 3.25 2.18
CA ILE A 253 21.56 2.72 3.50
C ILE A 253 21.87 1.23 3.53
N VAL A 254 22.69 0.84 4.47
CA VAL A 254 23.02 -0.57 4.73
C VAL A 254 22.66 -0.95 6.16
N ARG A 255 22.44 -2.24 6.40
CA ARG A 255 22.31 -2.78 7.76
C ARG A 255 23.64 -3.38 8.19
N VAL A 256 24.18 -2.87 9.30
CA VAL A 256 25.38 -3.39 9.94
C VAL A 256 25.00 -3.83 11.36
N GLY A 257 25.15 -5.12 11.66
CA GLY A 257 24.59 -5.69 12.88
C GLY A 257 23.06 -5.50 12.93
N THR A 258 22.57 -4.89 13.99
CA THR A 258 21.13 -4.62 14.20
C THR A 258 20.71 -3.21 13.77
N GLY A 259 21.66 -2.34 13.38
CA GLY A 259 21.42 -0.94 13.08
C GLY A 259 21.49 -0.58 11.60
N ALA A 260 20.94 0.58 11.27
CA ALA A 260 21.14 1.21 9.96
C ALA A 260 22.44 2.04 9.97
N ALA A 261 23.16 2.01 8.85
CA ALA A 261 24.39 2.77 8.69
C ALA A 261 24.52 3.28 7.23
N VAL A 262 25.34 4.29 7.05
CA VAL A 262 25.82 4.75 5.75
C VAL A 262 27.34 4.70 5.71
N PHE A 263 27.94 4.63 4.53
CA PHE A 263 29.38 4.75 4.39
C PHE A 263 29.77 6.21 4.13
N ARG A 264 30.47 6.82 5.07
CA ARG A 264 31.09 8.14 4.90
C ARG A 264 32.40 8.00 4.14
N ALA A 265 32.59 8.81 3.09
CA ALA A 265 33.81 8.83 2.32
C ALA A 265 34.71 9.97 2.80
N ASP A 266 35.90 9.64 3.25
CA ASP A 266 36.95 10.60 3.61
C ASP A 266 38.30 10.30 2.88
N SER A 267 39.39 10.89 3.36
CA SER A 267 40.73 10.68 2.79
C SER A 267 41.36 9.32 3.14
N SER A 268 40.81 8.66 4.19
CA SER A 268 41.32 7.36 4.68
C SER A 268 40.53 6.18 4.11
N GLY A 269 39.40 6.41 3.44
CA GLY A 269 38.55 5.37 2.88
C GLY A 269 37.06 5.55 3.16
N PHE A 270 36.38 4.46 3.41
CA PHE A 270 34.94 4.43 3.67
C PHE A 270 34.68 3.98 5.11
N GLU A 271 34.24 4.89 5.94
CA GLU A 271 33.93 4.67 7.36
C GLU A 271 32.45 4.33 7.54
N VAL A 272 32.15 3.27 8.30
CA VAL A 272 30.76 2.94 8.68
C VAL A 272 30.24 3.96 9.68
N GLN A 273 29.23 4.71 9.30
CA GLN A 273 28.59 5.72 10.13
C GLN A 273 27.19 5.25 10.52
N PRO A 274 26.96 4.88 11.79
CA PRO A 274 25.61 4.52 12.29
C PRO A 274 24.68 5.71 12.20
N VAL A 275 23.42 5.47 11.76
CA VAL A 275 22.43 6.51 11.56
C VAL A 275 21.06 6.10 12.09
N THR A 276 20.27 7.09 12.49
CA THR A 276 18.85 6.89 12.80
C THR A 276 18.02 7.37 11.62
N LEU A 277 17.21 6.46 11.08
CA LEU A 277 16.34 6.75 9.95
C LEU A 277 15.07 7.46 10.40
N GLY A 278 14.58 8.37 9.57
CA GLY A 278 13.31 9.04 9.72
C GLY A 278 12.30 8.63 8.64
N ARG A 279 11.71 9.63 7.97
CA ARG A 279 10.72 9.44 6.90
C ARG A 279 11.40 8.91 5.64
N SER A 280 10.70 8.06 4.89
CA SER A 280 11.14 7.60 3.57
C SER A 280 9.99 7.68 2.57
N ASP A 281 10.33 7.94 1.31
CA ASP A 281 9.40 7.83 0.18
C ASP A 281 9.73 6.65 -0.75
N GLY A 282 10.66 5.78 -0.30
CA GLY A 282 11.16 4.64 -1.07
C GLY A 282 12.24 5.00 -2.10
N THR A 283 12.61 6.28 -2.21
CA THR A 283 13.70 6.77 -3.05
C THR A 283 14.75 7.48 -2.19
N MET A 284 14.27 8.36 -1.32
CA MET A 284 15.06 9.13 -0.37
C MET A 284 14.59 8.83 1.05
N THR A 285 15.55 8.74 1.98
CA THR A 285 15.28 8.52 3.40
C THR A 285 15.92 9.62 4.24
N GLU A 286 15.14 10.17 5.17
CA GLU A 286 15.59 11.15 6.14
C GLU A 286 16.56 10.51 7.14
N ILE A 287 17.64 11.21 7.44
CA ILE A 287 18.54 10.88 8.54
C ILE A 287 18.27 11.85 9.68
N VAL A 288 17.76 11.31 10.79
CA VAL A 288 17.41 12.10 11.99
C VAL A 288 18.66 12.42 12.81
N THR A 289 19.54 11.41 12.97
CA THR A 289 20.81 11.56 13.70
C THR A 289 21.90 10.69 13.05
N GLY A 290 23.15 11.03 13.32
CA GLY A 290 24.30 10.26 12.89
C GLY A 290 24.96 10.76 11.59
N LEU A 291 24.38 11.73 10.87
CA LEU A 291 24.96 12.27 9.66
C LEU A 291 24.76 13.80 9.58
N GLU A 292 25.82 14.52 9.30
CA GLU A 292 25.77 15.97 9.11
C GLU A 292 25.40 16.34 7.67
N ARG A 293 24.83 17.54 7.52
CA ARG A 293 24.57 18.11 6.20
C ARG A 293 25.88 18.41 5.48
N GLY A 294 26.00 18.01 4.22
CA GLY A 294 27.19 18.20 3.41
C GLY A 294 28.23 17.08 3.57
N ALA A 295 27.97 16.06 4.38
CA ALA A 295 28.85 14.90 4.50
C ALA A 295 28.94 14.15 3.17
N ARG A 296 30.15 13.75 2.79
CA ARG A 296 30.39 12.91 1.60
C ARG A 296 30.06 11.47 1.97
N ILE A 297 29.16 10.86 1.24
CA ILE A 297 28.68 9.51 1.48
C ILE A 297 28.63 8.69 0.18
N VAL A 298 28.61 7.38 0.32
CA VAL A 298 28.32 6.48 -0.78
C VAL A 298 26.81 6.51 -1.04
N THR A 299 26.42 6.85 -2.26
CA THR A 299 25.02 6.99 -2.66
C THR A 299 24.50 5.84 -3.52
N ARG A 300 25.41 5.01 -4.05
CA ARG A 300 25.06 3.82 -4.83
C ARG A 300 26.09 2.72 -4.60
N ASN A 301 25.63 1.46 -4.62
CA ASN A 301 26.43 0.25 -4.39
C ASN A 301 27.09 0.19 -3.01
N ALA A 302 26.46 0.78 -2.00
CA ALA A 302 26.90 0.68 -0.60
C ALA A 302 26.92 -0.77 -0.09
N PHE A 303 26.09 -1.63 -0.64
CA PHE A 303 26.06 -3.06 -0.32
C PHE A 303 27.38 -3.77 -0.63
N TRP A 304 28.11 -3.36 -1.68
CA TRP A 304 29.41 -3.93 -2.00
C TRP A 304 30.45 -3.64 -0.89
N LEU A 305 30.46 -2.42 -0.36
CA LEU A 305 31.31 -2.06 0.79
C LEU A 305 30.97 -2.86 2.04
N LYS A 306 29.68 -3.12 2.27
CA LYS A 306 29.26 -3.97 3.38
C LYS A 306 29.81 -5.40 3.22
N ALA A 307 29.75 -5.98 2.03
CA ALA A 307 30.28 -7.32 1.78
C ALA A 307 31.78 -7.40 2.00
N GLU A 308 32.56 -6.37 1.62
CA GLU A 308 34.01 -6.33 1.87
C GLU A 308 34.32 -6.18 3.36
N LEU A 309 33.56 -5.35 4.07
CA LEU A 309 33.65 -5.21 5.53
C LEU A 309 33.41 -6.54 6.26
N GLU A 310 32.40 -7.29 5.86
CA GLU A 310 32.07 -8.60 6.48
C GLU A 310 33.16 -9.65 6.17
N LYS A 311 33.79 -9.58 5.01
CA LYS A 311 34.90 -10.44 4.63
C LYS A 311 36.15 -10.17 5.47
N GLU A 312 36.49 -8.89 5.70
CA GLU A 312 37.61 -8.49 6.54
C GLU A 312 37.37 -8.90 8.00
N ALA A 313 36.13 -8.78 8.51
CA ALA A 313 35.76 -9.19 9.86
C ALA A 313 35.81 -10.72 10.05
N GLY A 314 35.44 -11.51 9.03
CA GLY A 314 35.49 -12.99 9.07
C GLY A 314 36.87 -13.60 8.80
N GLY A 315 37.82 -12.85 8.25
CA GLY A 315 39.17 -13.30 7.94
C GLY A 315 40.16 -13.31 9.13
N HIS A 316 39.70 -12.96 10.32
CA HIS A 316 40.53 -12.92 11.55
C HIS A 316 40.25 -14.09 12.53
N GLU A 317 39.49 -15.11 12.12
CA GLU A 317 39.18 -16.30 12.94
C GLU A 317 39.92 -17.58 12.52
N ASP A 318 41.08 -17.49 11.82
CA ASP A 318 41.95 -18.66 11.54
C ASP A 318 43.32 -18.55 12.28
#